data_d77a61672e6e04b257b2b2f8bf13fa23
#
_entry.id   d77a61672e6e04b257b2b2f8bf13fa23
#
_cell.length_a   1.000
_cell.length_b   1.000
_cell.length_c   1.000
_cell.angle_alpha   90.00
_cell.angle_beta   90.00
_cell.angle_gamma   90.00
#
_symmetry.space_group_name_H-M   'P 1'
#
loop_
_entity.id
_entity.type
_entity.pdbx_description
1 polymer ?
#
loop_
_entity_poly.entity_id
_entity_poly.type
_entity_poly.pdbx_seq_one_letter_code
_entity_poly.pdbx_strand_id
1 'polypeptide(L)'
;FSLSNYSYTAIEGDTELEHFSIDFDKDDLIPMIKAAQEASEDGFKLFASPWTAAPWMKDNNSWVGGKLKPEHYSTWALFFSKYADAYKAEGIDIWGFTVENEPMGNGNNWESMVFSPEEMTLFVQKYLGPTLEAKGQEDLVILGFDQNRGDLKEWVDVMYKDKASSKYYDGTAIHWYESTYDYFPKELQYAHHKAPNKHLIQAEACVDSEVPAWKDDAW
;
A
#
# COMPACT_ATOMS: atom_id res chain seq x y z
N PHE A 1 -6.28 -11.26 5.79
CA PHE A 1 -6.62 -10.62 7.08
C PHE A 1 -6.14 -11.50 8.21
N SER A 2 -5.47 -10.92 9.21
CA SER A 2 -5.09 -11.64 10.43
C SER A 2 -6.29 -11.73 11.37
N LEU A 3 -6.28 -12.72 12.26
CA LEU A 3 -7.30 -12.87 13.30
C LEU A 3 -7.11 -11.87 14.46
N SER A 4 -5.99 -11.14 14.49
CA SER A 4 -5.67 -10.14 15.49
C SER A 4 -4.79 -9.06 14.88
N ASN A 5 -4.91 -7.84 15.41
CA ASN A 5 -4.04 -6.74 15.01
C ASN A 5 -2.60 -7.02 15.45
N TYR A 6 -1.65 -6.79 14.54
CA TYR A 6 -0.22 -6.89 14.84
C TYR A 6 0.58 -5.86 14.04
N SER A 7 1.79 -5.62 14.46
CA SER A 7 2.74 -4.78 13.74
C SER A 7 4.14 -5.38 13.87
N TYR A 8 4.92 -5.28 12.81
CA TYR A 8 6.35 -5.64 12.82
C TYR A 8 7.19 -4.68 13.67
N THR A 9 6.58 -3.63 14.23
CA THR A 9 7.20 -2.57 15.04
C THR A 9 6.42 -2.38 16.34
N ALA A 10 6.38 -3.43 17.17
CA ALA A 10 5.53 -3.45 18.36
C ALA A 10 6.03 -2.55 19.51
N ILE A 11 7.31 -2.17 19.50
CA ILE A 11 7.91 -1.39 20.60
C ILE A 11 7.71 0.09 20.34
N GLU A 12 6.97 0.75 21.23
CA GLU A 12 6.74 2.19 21.19
C GLU A 12 8.06 2.96 21.31
N GLY A 13 8.27 3.93 20.40
CA GLY A 13 9.45 4.76 20.38
C GLY A 13 10.69 4.15 19.72
N ASP A 14 10.60 2.93 19.17
CA ASP A 14 11.68 2.32 18.39
C ASP A 14 11.75 2.95 16.98
N THR A 15 12.22 4.20 16.93
CA THR A 15 12.27 4.97 15.67
C THR A 15 13.28 4.46 14.66
N GLU A 16 14.31 3.75 15.10
CA GLU A 16 15.32 3.11 14.25
C GLU A 16 14.94 1.68 13.87
N LEU A 17 13.79 1.20 14.34
CA LEU A 17 13.26 -0.14 14.07
C LEU A 17 14.29 -1.25 14.38
N GLU A 18 14.99 -1.12 15.52
CA GLU A 18 15.97 -2.12 15.96
C GLU A 18 15.31 -3.47 16.29
N HIS A 19 14.04 -3.44 16.70
CA HIS A 19 13.23 -4.61 17.05
C HIS A 19 12.23 -5.00 15.97
N PHE A 20 12.43 -4.53 14.73
CA PHE A 20 11.59 -4.92 13.61
C PHE A 20 11.65 -6.44 13.37
N SER A 21 10.50 -7.10 13.30
CA SER A 21 10.43 -8.55 13.07
C SER A 21 9.21 -8.92 12.24
N ILE A 22 9.41 -9.85 11.29
CA ILE A 22 8.36 -10.50 10.50
C ILE A 22 8.04 -11.90 11.03
N ASP A 23 8.44 -12.23 12.25
CA ASP A 23 8.28 -13.58 12.79
C ASP A 23 6.82 -14.05 12.80
N PHE A 24 5.88 -13.11 12.92
CA PHE A 24 4.45 -13.42 12.85
C PHE A 24 4.04 -14.06 11.50
N ASP A 25 4.68 -13.64 10.40
CA ASP A 25 4.34 -14.14 9.06
C ASP A 25 4.95 -15.51 8.75
N LYS A 26 5.89 -15.98 9.59
CA LYS A 26 6.61 -17.24 9.35
C LYS A 26 5.75 -18.48 9.57
N ASP A 27 4.66 -18.34 10.31
CA ASP A 27 3.79 -19.47 10.62
C ASP A 27 2.82 -19.82 9.48
N ASP A 28 2.40 -18.81 8.68
CA ASP A 28 1.39 -19.03 7.64
C ASP A 28 1.65 -18.27 6.33
N LEU A 29 1.83 -16.94 6.35
CA LEU A 29 1.92 -16.10 5.16
C LEU A 29 3.15 -16.44 4.30
N ILE A 30 4.32 -16.53 4.91
CA ILE A 30 5.57 -16.88 4.21
C ILE A 30 5.51 -18.28 3.62
N PRO A 31 5.09 -19.33 4.35
CA PRO A 31 4.88 -20.67 3.78
C PRO A 31 3.88 -20.68 2.62
N MET A 32 2.78 -19.92 2.72
CA MET A 32 1.80 -19.81 1.64
C MET A 32 2.40 -19.19 0.39
N ILE A 33 3.15 -18.10 0.52
CA ILE A 33 3.82 -17.43 -0.62
C ILE A 33 4.82 -18.38 -1.27
N LYS A 34 5.64 -19.09 -0.49
CA LYS A 34 6.60 -20.07 -1.01
C LYS A 34 5.92 -21.20 -1.76
N ALA A 35 4.81 -21.73 -1.23
CA ALA A 35 4.02 -22.75 -1.92
C ALA A 35 3.43 -22.23 -3.24
N ALA A 36 2.99 -20.97 -3.27
CA ALA A 36 2.52 -20.34 -4.51
C ALA A 36 3.66 -20.14 -5.52
N GLN A 37 4.85 -19.75 -5.07
CA GLN A 37 6.04 -19.65 -5.93
C GLN A 37 6.43 -21.00 -6.53
N GLU A 38 6.40 -22.08 -5.75
CA GLU A 38 6.68 -23.44 -6.21
C GLU A 38 5.64 -23.94 -7.24
N ALA A 39 4.37 -23.53 -7.06
CA ALA A 39 3.29 -23.94 -7.96
C ALA A 39 3.24 -23.11 -9.27
N SER A 40 3.94 -21.99 -9.35
CA SER A 40 3.93 -21.10 -10.50
C SER A 40 5.06 -21.47 -11.47
N GLU A 41 4.70 -21.90 -12.68
CA GLU A 41 5.70 -22.22 -13.74
C GLU A 41 6.43 -20.97 -14.27
N ASP A 42 5.72 -19.83 -14.37
CA ASP A 42 6.24 -18.60 -14.96
C ASP A 42 6.64 -17.56 -13.88
N GLY A 43 6.47 -17.87 -12.59
CA GLY A 43 6.64 -16.92 -11.50
C GLY A 43 5.54 -15.84 -11.47
N PHE A 44 5.63 -14.96 -10.50
CA PHE A 44 4.76 -13.78 -10.38
C PHE A 44 5.49 -12.65 -9.64
N LYS A 45 4.99 -11.44 -9.81
CA LYS A 45 5.45 -10.28 -9.04
C LYS A 45 4.59 -10.14 -7.79
N LEU A 46 5.24 -9.90 -6.67
CA LEU A 46 4.58 -9.69 -5.39
C LEU A 46 4.75 -8.22 -4.97
N PHE A 47 3.66 -7.53 -4.71
CA PHE A 47 3.69 -6.24 -4.03
C PHE A 47 2.92 -6.32 -2.70
N ALA A 48 3.25 -5.43 -1.78
CA ALA A 48 2.64 -5.37 -0.46
C ALA A 48 1.94 -4.03 -0.24
N SER A 49 0.81 -4.07 0.47
CA SER A 49 0.01 -2.90 0.82
C SER A 49 -0.11 -2.79 2.33
N PRO A 50 0.45 -1.76 2.98
CA PRO A 50 0.22 -1.53 4.39
C PRO A 50 -1.19 -0.95 4.60
N TRP A 51 -1.85 -1.38 5.68
CA TRP A 51 -3.19 -0.93 6.05
C TRP A 51 -3.17 0.12 7.14
N THR A 52 -2.11 0.17 7.92
CA THR A 52 -1.87 1.19 8.94
C THR A 52 -0.46 1.09 9.50
N ALA A 53 0.09 2.20 9.94
CA ALA A 53 1.25 2.19 10.82
C ALA A 53 0.86 1.70 12.23
N ALA A 54 1.85 1.31 13.02
CA ALA A 54 1.64 0.96 14.42
C ALA A 54 0.96 2.12 15.18
N PRO A 55 0.05 1.85 16.14
CA PRO A 55 -0.70 2.89 16.84
C PRO A 55 0.15 4.02 17.41
N TRP A 56 1.31 3.72 17.97
CA TRP A 56 2.20 4.70 18.56
C TRP A 56 2.75 5.73 17.56
N MET A 57 2.79 5.41 16.27
CA MET A 57 3.20 6.33 15.20
C MET A 57 2.07 7.27 14.76
N LYS A 58 0.82 7.03 15.21
CA LYS A 58 -0.38 7.74 14.75
C LYS A 58 -0.88 8.74 15.76
N ASP A 59 -1.56 9.77 15.27
CA ASP A 59 -2.09 10.87 16.09
C ASP A 59 -3.21 10.44 17.04
N ASN A 60 -3.94 9.38 16.70
CA ASN A 60 -5.05 8.83 17.48
C ASN A 60 -4.66 7.61 18.33
N ASN A 61 -3.41 7.15 18.25
CA ASN A 61 -2.89 5.97 18.95
C ASN A 61 -3.81 4.73 18.81
N SER A 62 -4.36 4.52 17.61
CA SER A 62 -5.32 3.46 17.30
C SER A 62 -4.94 2.70 16.03
N TRP A 63 -5.36 1.45 15.92
CA TRP A 63 -5.27 0.67 14.69
C TRP A 63 -6.17 1.23 13.57
N VAL A 64 -7.26 1.89 13.93
CA VAL A 64 -8.29 2.35 13.01
C VAL A 64 -8.25 3.86 12.86
N GLY A 65 -8.28 4.33 11.61
CA GLY A 65 -8.27 5.76 11.28
C GLY A 65 -7.02 6.49 11.77
N GLY A 66 -7.12 7.80 11.92
CA GLY A 66 -6.00 8.66 12.31
C GLY A 66 -4.98 8.86 11.20
N LYS A 67 -3.97 9.66 11.49
CA LYS A 67 -2.90 10.03 10.57
C LYS A 67 -1.54 9.67 11.13
N LEU A 68 -0.61 9.36 10.25
CA LEU A 68 0.79 9.24 10.61
C LEU A 68 1.31 10.59 11.13
N LYS A 69 1.94 10.60 12.31
CA LYS A 69 2.57 11.80 12.85
C LYS A 69 3.78 12.18 12.01
N PRO A 70 3.98 13.47 11.69
CA PRO A 70 5.13 13.91 10.87
C PRO A 70 6.49 13.49 11.42
N GLU A 71 6.67 13.46 12.73
CA GLU A 71 7.89 13.01 13.41
C GLU A 71 8.24 11.54 13.12
N HIS A 72 7.27 10.73 12.68
CA HIS A 72 7.45 9.31 12.35
C HIS A 72 7.53 9.03 10.83
N TYR A 73 7.51 10.06 9.97
CA TYR A 73 7.62 9.85 8.51
C TYR A 73 8.91 9.13 8.12
N SER A 74 10.04 9.48 8.73
CA SER A 74 11.32 8.78 8.47
C SER A 74 11.29 7.32 8.95
N THR A 75 10.71 7.08 10.12
CA THR A 75 10.53 5.73 10.67
C THR A 75 9.63 4.88 9.78
N TRP A 76 8.50 5.45 9.31
CA TRP A 76 7.59 4.76 8.42
C TRP A 76 8.22 4.46 7.05
N ALA A 77 9.03 5.36 6.51
CA ALA A 77 9.81 5.10 5.30
C ALA A 77 10.84 3.97 5.50
N LEU A 78 11.52 3.95 6.65
CA LEU A 78 12.44 2.89 7.01
C LEU A 78 11.74 1.52 7.15
N PHE A 79 10.49 1.51 7.59
CA PHE A 79 9.67 0.30 7.70
C PHE A 79 9.55 -0.44 6.35
N PHE A 80 9.27 0.27 5.26
CA PHE A 80 9.18 -0.32 3.91
C PHE A 80 10.50 -0.99 3.50
N SER A 81 11.61 -0.30 3.76
CA SER A 81 12.94 -0.85 3.46
C SER A 81 13.22 -2.12 4.26
N LYS A 82 12.97 -2.10 5.56
CA LYS A 82 13.17 -3.27 6.43
C LYS A 82 12.26 -4.44 6.07
N TYR A 83 11.01 -4.15 5.67
CA TYR A 83 10.08 -5.19 5.21
C TYR A 83 10.62 -5.89 3.97
N ALA A 84 11.05 -5.14 2.96
CA ALA A 84 11.63 -5.72 1.75
C ALA A 84 12.87 -6.56 2.06
N ASP A 85 13.78 -6.08 2.91
CA ASP A 85 15.00 -6.82 3.31
C ASP A 85 14.65 -8.10 4.07
N ALA A 86 13.67 -8.04 4.98
CA ALA A 86 13.26 -9.21 5.77
C ALA A 86 12.62 -10.29 4.90
N TYR A 87 11.74 -9.93 3.97
CA TYR A 87 11.17 -10.88 3.02
C TYR A 87 12.21 -11.45 2.05
N LYS A 88 13.14 -10.63 1.59
CA LYS A 88 14.27 -11.08 0.77
C LYS A 88 15.14 -12.10 1.51
N ALA A 89 15.37 -11.91 2.81
CA ALA A 89 16.08 -12.88 3.63
C ALA A 89 15.37 -14.23 3.74
N GLU A 90 14.04 -14.24 3.59
CA GLU A 90 13.22 -15.46 3.50
C GLU A 90 13.16 -16.05 2.06
N GLY A 91 13.85 -15.44 1.09
CA GLY A 91 13.84 -15.88 -0.31
C GLY A 91 12.62 -15.40 -1.10
N ILE A 92 11.98 -14.32 -0.65
CA ILE A 92 10.80 -13.72 -1.29
C ILE A 92 11.15 -12.31 -1.74
N ASP A 93 11.22 -12.09 -3.05
CA ASP A 93 11.46 -10.78 -3.61
C ASP A 93 10.15 -9.98 -3.69
N ILE A 94 10.09 -8.86 -2.96
CA ILE A 94 9.02 -7.87 -3.11
C ILE A 94 9.32 -7.02 -4.34
N TRP A 95 8.37 -6.97 -5.28
CA TRP A 95 8.47 -6.13 -6.48
C TRP A 95 8.17 -4.67 -6.19
N GLY A 96 7.28 -4.39 -5.24
CA GLY A 96 6.89 -3.03 -4.92
C GLY A 96 5.90 -2.94 -3.77
N PHE A 97 5.43 -1.72 -3.55
CA PHE A 97 4.48 -1.37 -2.50
C PHE A 97 3.39 -0.45 -3.02
N THR A 98 2.19 -0.56 -2.46
CA THR A 98 1.33 0.61 -2.35
C THR A 98 1.74 1.41 -1.12
N VAL A 99 1.51 2.72 -1.11
CA VAL A 99 1.92 3.58 0.02
C VAL A 99 1.04 3.36 1.24
N GLU A 100 -0.26 3.20 1.01
CA GLU A 100 -1.27 2.93 2.03
C GLU A 100 -2.51 2.36 1.36
N ASN A 101 -3.07 1.31 1.94
CA ASN A 101 -4.37 0.78 1.52
C ASN A 101 -5.50 1.72 1.94
N GLU A 102 -6.36 2.08 1.00
CA GLU A 102 -7.54 2.91 1.23
C GLU A 102 -7.27 4.19 2.05
N PRO A 103 -6.38 5.07 1.56
CA PRO A 103 -5.92 6.24 2.33
C PRO A 103 -7.01 7.27 2.62
N MET A 104 -8.20 7.15 2.06
CA MET A 104 -9.35 7.98 2.39
C MET A 104 -10.14 7.43 3.59
N GLY A 105 -9.71 6.28 4.13
CA GLY A 105 -10.38 5.56 5.21
C GLY A 105 -11.40 4.54 4.71
N ASN A 106 -11.87 3.71 5.63
CA ASN A 106 -12.76 2.58 5.37
C ASN A 106 -14.02 2.57 6.25
N GLY A 107 -14.45 3.73 6.72
CA GLY A 107 -15.61 3.84 7.61
C GLY A 107 -15.41 3.27 9.03
N ASN A 108 -14.17 3.11 9.47
CA ASN A 108 -13.78 2.54 10.76
C ASN A 108 -14.13 1.05 10.94
N ASN A 109 -14.16 0.29 9.85
CA ASN A 109 -14.54 -1.13 9.88
C ASN A 109 -13.36 -2.03 10.28
N TRP A 110 -12.13 -1.66 9.89
CA TRP A 110 -10.90 -2.42 10.17
C TRP A 110 -9.70 -1.48 10.21
N GLU A 111 -8.50 -2.04 10.31
CA GLU A 111 -7.24 -1.29 10.35
C GLU A 111 -7.16 -0.32 9.18
N SER A 112 -6.77 0.92 9.49
CA SER A 112 -6.68 1.97 8.47
C SER A 112 -5.85 3.15 8.94
N MET A 113 -5.33 3.91 7.99
CA MET A 113 -4.65 5.17 8.24
C MET A 113 -4.97 6.14 7.10
N VAL A 114 -5.15 7.41 7.42
CA VAL A 114 -5.61 8.41 6.46
C VAL A 114 -4.45 9.25 5.95
N PHE A 115 -4.39 9.40 4.62
CA PHE A 115 -3.58 10.40 3.93
C PHE A 115 -4.46 11.26 3.04
N SER A 116 -4.15 12.56 2.91
CA SER A 116 -4.58 13.31 1.74
C SER A 116 -3.65 13.05 0.56
N PRO A 117 -4.06 13.39 -0.69
CA PRO A 117 -3.16 13.29 -1.86
C PRO A 117 -1.84 14.03 -1.65
N GLU A 118 -1.88 15.22 -1.01
CA GLU A 118 -0.70 16.05 -0.74
C GLU A 118 0.20 15.42 0.34
N GLU A 119 -0.40 14.90 1.43
CA GLU A 119 0.34 14.24 2.51
C GLU A 119 1.06 13.00 2.00
N MET A 120 0.38 12.15 1.22
CA MET A 120 0.98 10.96 0.60
C MET A 120 2.10 11.36 -0.37
N THR A 121 1.87 12.36 -1.22
CA THR A 121 2.88 12.82 -2.18
C THR A 121 4.09 13.42 -1.48
N LEU A 122 3.88 14.17 -0.39
CA LEU A 122 4.96 14.67 0.45
C LEU A 122 5.77 13.53 1.08
N PHE A 123 5.08 12.53 1.63
CA PHE A 123 5.72 11.35 2.22
C PHE A 123 6.57 10.59 1.19
N VAL A 124 6.02 10.30 0.01
CA VAL A 124 6.76 9.61 -1.06
C VAL A 124 7.95 10.42 -1.52
N GLN A 125 7.76 11.72 -1.77
CA GLN A 125 8.78 12.61 -2.33
C GLN A 125 9.95 12.85 -1.36
N LYS A 126 9.66 13.03 -0.07
CA LYS A 126 10.63 13.50 0.92
C LYS A 126 11.20 12.42 1.82
N TYR A 127 10.48 11.32 1.95
CA TYR A 127 10.85 10.26 2.90
C TYR A 127 10.97 8.89 2.24
N LEU A 128 9.89 8.32 1.68
CA LEU A 128 9.92 6.95 1.18
C LEU A 128 10.91 6.78 0.02
N GLY A 129 10.75 7.54 -1.07
CA GLY A 129 11.63 7.44 -2.23
C GLY A 129 13.11 7.67 -1.90
N PRO A 130 13.48 8.77 -1.19
CA PRO A 130 14.86 8.99 -0.76
C PRO A 130 15.40 7.89 0.17
N THR A 131 14.56 7.30 1.04
CA THR A 131 14.99 6.20 1.93
C THR A 131 15.33 4.96 1.12
N LEU A 132 14.46 4.55 0.19
CA LEU A 132 14.71 3.38 -0.67
C LEU A 132 15.95 3.61 -1.56
N GLU A 133 16.09 4.81 -2.15
CA GLU A 133 17.28 5.19 -2.93
C GLU A 133 18.57 5.09 -2.09
N ALA A 134 18.56 5.61 -0.85
CA ALA A 134 19.71 5.54 0.07
C ALA A 134 20.05 4.11 0.54
N LYS A 135 19.09 3.20 0.50
CA LYS A 135 19.26 1.78 0.86
C LYS A 135 19.63 0.88 -0.32
N GLY A 136 19.74 1.44 -1.55
CA GLY A 136 19.99 0.66 -2.76
C GLY A 136 18.79 -0.20 -3.17
N GLN A 137 17.58 0.29 -2.90
CA GLN A 137 16.30 -0.34 -3.16
C GLN A 137 15.44 0.50 -4.13
N GLU A 138 16.08 1.31 -4.95
CA GLU A 138 15.42 2.19 -5.93
C GLU A 138 14.63 1.46 -7.02
N ASP A 139 14.86 0.17 -7.19
CA ASP A 139 14.12 -0.69 -8.12
C ASP A 139 12.76 -1.15 -7.57
N LEU A 140 12.48 -0.93 -6.28
CA LEU A 140 11.17 -1.22 -5.68
C LEU A 140 10.12 -0.25 -6.21
N VAL A 141 9.08 -0.80 -6.79
CA VAL A 141 7.97 -0.03 -7.37
C VAL A 141 7.13 0.63 -6.28
N ILE A 142 6.85 1.92 -6.43
CA ILE A 142 5.96 2.67 -5.53
C ILE A 142 4.66 3.00 -6.27
N LEU A 143 3.55 2.46 -5.78
CA LEU A 143 2.21 2.72 -6.29
C LEU A 143 1.46 3.63 -5.31
N GLY A 144 0.95 4.74 -5.79
CA GLY A 144 0.10 5.63 -4.98
C GLY A 144 -1.38 5.36 -5.17
N PHE A 145 -2.22 6.11 -4.46
CA PHE A 145 -3.67 6.04 -4.43
C PHE A 145 -4.20 4.81 -3.70
N ASP A 146 -4.28 3.64 -4.31
CA ASP A 146 -4.75 2.37 -3.71
C ASP A 146 -6.17 2.46 -3.12
N GLN A 147 -7.10 3.00 -3.92
CA GLN A 147 -8.47 3.32 -3.51
C GLN A 147 -9.46 3.14 -4.67
N ASN A 148 -10.77 3.25 -4.39
CA ASN A 148 -11.84 3.20 -5.36
C ASN A 148 -11.73 4.32 -6.41
N ARG A 149 -12.17 4.03 -7.64
CA ARG A 149 -11.86 4.79 -8.86
C ARG A 149 -12.49 6.17 -8.96
N GLY A 150 -13.51 6.49 -8.18
CA GLY A 150 -14.24 7.76 -8.30
C GLY A 150 -13.37 8.98 -8.05
N ASP A 151 -12.48 8.91 -7.06
CA ASP A 151 -11.60 10.02 -6.68
C ASP A 151 -10.23 9.98 -7.39
N LEU A 152 -10.03 9.03 -8.30
CA LEU A 152 -8.76 8.80 -9.00
C LEU A 152 -8.18 10.07 -9.65
N LYS A 153 -9.06 10.90 -10.25
CA LYS A 153 -8.63 12.12 -10.93
C LYS A 153 -7.95 13.11 -9.98
N GLU A 154 -8.53 13.36 -8.81
CA GLU A 154 -7.97 14.27 -7.83
C GLU A 154 -6.57 13.82 -7.38
N TRP A 155 -6.43 12.54 -7.08
CA TRP A 155 -5.19 11.95 -6.63
C TRP A 155 -4.07 12.02 -7.68
N VAL A 156 -4.36 11.63 -8.93
CA VAL A 156 -3.35 11.68 -9.99
C VAL A 156 -2.96 13.10 -10.37
N ASP A 157 -3.86 14.09 -10.17
CA ASP A 157 -3.53 15.52 -10.37
C ASP A 157 -2.46 16.01 -9.38
N VAL A 158 -2.46 15.51 -8.15
CA VAL A 158 -1.46 15.82 -7.13
C VAL A 158 -0.19 14.98 -7.31
N MET A 159 -0.33 13.65 -7.44
CA MET A 159 0.79 12.72 -7.58
C MET A 159 1.67 13.05 -8.81
N TYR A 160 1.03 13.36 -9.93
CA TYR A 160 1.71 13.64 -11.21
C TYR A 160 1.65 15.12 -11.59
N LYS A 161 1.58 16.02 -10.62
CA LYS A 161 1.52 17.46 -10.83
C LYS A 161 2.72 17.99 -11.60
N ASP A 162 3.91 17.54 -11.24
CA ASP A 162 5.18 17.93 -11.83
C ASP A 162 6.24 16.81 -11.68
N LYS A 163 7.45 17.06 -12.21
CA LYS A 163 8.53 16.07 -12.15
C LYS A 163 8.97 15.74 -10.73
N ALA A 164 8.89 16.71 -9.81
CA ALA A 164 9.31 16.48 -8.43
C ALA A 164 8.30 15.60 -7.68
N SER A 165 7.02 15.89 -7.85
CA SER A 165 5.93 15.09 -7.25
C SER A 165 5.92 13.65 -7.78
N SER A 166 6.15 13.47 -9.09
CA SER A 166 6.09 12.17 -9.76
C SER A 166 7.38 11.36 -9.73
N LYS A 167 8.48 11.90 -9.20
CA LYS A 167 9.83 11.30 -9.31
C LYS A 167 9.87 9.84 -8.87
N TYR A 168 9.27 9.54 -7.74
CA TYR A 168 9.36 8.24 -7.09
C TYR A 168 8.13 7.36 -7.28
N TYR A 169 7.04 7.88 -7.84
CA TYR A 169 5.91 7.04 -8.19
C TYR A 169 6.15 6.27 -9.48
N ASP A 170 5.93 4.98 -9.47
CA ASP A 170 5.98 4.10 -10.64
C ASP A 170 4.59 3.80 -11.19
N GLY A 171 3.56 4.06 -10.41
CA GLY A 171 2.19 3.83 -10.82
C GLY A 171 1.13 4.27 -9.83
N THR A 172 -0.08 3.90 -10.21
CA THR A 172 -1.31 4.12 -9.46
C THR A 172 -2.01 2.78 -9.25
N ALA A 173 -2.31 2.45 -8.00
CA ALA A 173 -3.10 1.30 -7.63
C ALA A 173 -4.57 1.70 -7.51
N ILE A 174 -5.50 0.84 -7.90
CA ILE A 174 -6.95 1.11 -7.88
C ILE A 174 -7.72 -0.09 -7.32
N HIS A 175 -8.88 0.20 -6.74
CA HIS A 175 -9.88 -0.76 -6.27
C HIS A 175 -11.18 -0.65 -7.09
N TRP A 176 -12.11 -1.58 -6.93
CA TRP A 176 -13.35 -1.61 -7.72
C TRP A 176 -14.66 -1.50 -6.91
N TYR A 177 -14.58 -1.30 -5.59
CA TYR A 177 -15.75 -1.47 -4.70
C TYR A 177 -16.79 -0.36 -4.74
N GLU A 178 -16.48 0.81 -5.30
CA GLU A 178 -17.37 1.95 -5.31
C GLU A 178 -18.66 1.71 -6.09
N SER A 179 -18.61 0.90 -7.15
CA SER A 179 -19.77 0.56 -7.97
C SER A 179 -19.62 -0.81 -8.61
N THR A 180 -20.69 -1.60 -8.57
CA THR A 180 -20.80 -2.88 -9.28
C THR A 180 -21.15 -2.75 -10.76
N TYR A 181 -21.54 -1.55 -11.21
CA TYR A 181 -22.05 -1.28 -12.57
C TYR A 181 -21.17 -0.32 -13.36
N ASP A 182 -20.43 0.57 -12.70
CA ASP A 182 -19.59 1.56 -13.36
C ASP A 182 -18.11 1.17 -13.24
N TYR A 183 -17.43 1.14 -14.39
CA TYR A 183 -15.99 0.88 -14.47
C TYR A 183 -15.14 2.14 -14.45
N PHE A 184 -15.76 3.32 -14.34
CA PHE A 184 -15.08 4.61 -14.32
C PHE A 184 -14.09 4.81 -15.48
N PRO A 185 -14.51 4.58 -16.73
CA PRO A 185 -13.58 4.60 -17.87
C PRO A 185 -12.96 5.97 -18.12
N LYS A 186 -13.64 7.05 -17.75
CA LYS A 186 -13.14 8.43 -17.89
C LYS A 186 -12.01 8.71 -16.92
N GLU A 187 -12.14 8.27 -15.68
CA GLU A 187 -11.15 8.39 -14.62
C GLU A 187 -9.91 7.58 -14.95
N LEU A 188 -10.09 6.34 -15.42
CA LEU A 188 -9.00 5.47 -15.87
C LEU A 188 -8.25 6.05 -17.07
N GLN A 189 -8.97 6.53 -18.09
CA GLN A 189 -8.36 7.20 -19.24
C GLN A 189 -7.63 8.47 -18.83
N TYR A 190 -8.20 9.25 -17.92
CA TYR A 190 -7.56 10.44 -17.38
C TYR A 190 -6.23 10.12 -16.71
N ALA A 191 -6.23 9.15 -15.79
CA ALA A 191 -5.01 8.71 -15.10
C ALA A 191 -3.94 8.23 -16.08
N HIS A 192 -4.32 7.41 -17.06
CA HIS A 192 -3.40 6.95 -18.11
C HIS A 192 -2.85 8.12 -18.94
N HIS A 193 -3.68 9.07 -19.37
CA HIS A 193 -3.20 10.24 -20.13
C HIS A 193 -2.29 11.16 -19.31
N LYS A 194 -2.57 11.29 -18.00
CA LYS A 194 -1.77 12.09 -17.09
C LYS A 194 -0.36 11.54 -16.89
N ALA A 195 -0.23 10.20 -16.86
CA ALA A 195 1.02 9.51 -16.62
C ALA A 195 1.14 8.23 -17.50
N PRO A 196 1.29 8.37 -18.84
CA PRO A 196 1.17 7.26 -19.79
C PRO A 196 2.27 6.20 -19.67
N ASN A 197 3.40 6.54 -19.03
CA ASN A 197 4.54 5.64 -18.82
C ASN A 197 4.55 5.03 -17.40
N LYS A 198 3.51 5.26 -16.60
CA LYS A 198 3.38 4.74 -15.26
C LYS A 198 2.38 3.58 -15.25
N HIS A 199 2.56 2.67 -14.30
CA HIS A 199 1.61 1.58 -14.11
C HIS A 199 0.23 2.10 -13.70
N LEU A 200 -0.81 1.39 -14.14
CA LEU A 200 -2.16 1.51 -13.60
C LEU A 200 -2.61 0.08 -13.29
N ILE A 201 -2.70 -0.25 -12.01
CA ILE A 201 -2.85 -1.63 -11.54
C ILE A 201 -4.13 -1.76 -10.71
N GLN A 202 -4.96 -2.74 -11.06
CA GLN A 202 -6.06 -3.18 -10.20
C GLN A 202 -5.43 -3.95 -9.03
N ALA A 203 -5.24 -3.26 -7.89
CA ALA A 203 -4.54 -3.79 -6.74
C ALA A 203 -5.44 -4.68 -5.87
N GLU A 204 -6.72 -4.34 -5.83
CA GLU A 204 -7.68 -5.07 -5.03
C GLU A 204 -9.02 -5.21 -5.78
N ALA A 205 -9.48 -6.46 -5.85
CA ALA A 205 -10.75 -6.81 -6.45
C ALA A 205 -11.21 -8.16 -5.90
N CYS A 206 -12.10 -8.14 -4.95
CA CYS A 206 -12.77 -9.35 -4.48
C CYS A 206 -14.28 -9.15 -4.53
N VAL A 207 -14.98 -10.21 -4.27
CA VAL A 207 -16.42 -10.15 -4.17
C VAL A 207 -16.82 -9.45 -2.89
N ASP A 208 -17.57 -8.39 -3.06
CA ASP A 208 -18.14 -7.64 -1.96
C ASP A 208 -19.41 -8.30 -1.46
N SER A 209 -19.35 -8.84 -0.23
CA SER A 209 -20.50 -9.50 0.41
C SER A 209 -21.65 -8.52 0.76
N GLU A 210 -21.40 -7.23 0.70
CA GLU A 210 -22.40 -6.18 0.95
C GLU A 210 -23.26 -5.89 -0.28
N VAL A 211 -22.87 -6.38 -1.47
CA VAL A 211 -23.65 -6.22 -2.69
C VAL A 211 -24.91 -7.11 -2.62
N PRO A 212 -26.11 -6.53 -2.58
CA PRO A 212 -27.35 -7.30 -2.31
C PRO A 212 -27.67 -8.43 -3.31
N ALA A 213 -27.34 -8.25 -4.59
CA ALA A 213 -27.59 -9.25 -5.64
C ALA A 213 -26.55 -10.40 -5.66
N TRP A 214 -25.52 -10.28 -4.92
CA TRP A 214 -24.40 -11.18 -4.89
C TRP A 214 -24.73 -12.63 -4.54
N LYS A 215 -25.69 -12.84 -3.63
CA LYS A 215 -26.12 -14.17 -3.20
C LYS A 215 -26.97 -14.90 -4.25
N ASP A 216 -27.60 -14.15 -5.13
CA ASP A 216 -28.58 -14.65 -6.08
C ASP A 216 -27.95 -14.91 -7.46
N ASP A 217 -26.88 -14.19 -7.79
CA ASP A 217 -26.17 -14.24 -9.05
C ASP A 217 -24.77 -14.91 -8.93
N ALA A 218 -24.55 -15.62 -7.84
CA ALA A 218 -23.28 -16.25 -7.61
C ALA A 218 -22.89 -17.21 -8.73
N TRP A 219 -22.04 -16.75 -9.59
CA TRP A 219 -21.08 -17.51 -10.45
C TRP A 219 -21.63 -18.68 -11.25
#